data_5e9545714e3831301fae839b7e55d372
#
_entry.id   5e9545714e3831301fae839b7e55d372
#
_cell.length_a   1.000
_cell.length_b   1.000
_cell.length_c   1.000
_cell.angle_alpha   90.00
_cell.angle_beta   90.00
_cell.angle_gamma   90.00
#
_symmetry.space_group_name_H-M   'P 1'
#
loop_
_entity.id
_entity.type
_entity.pdbx_description
1 polymer ?
#
loop_
_entity_poly.entity_id
_entity_poly.type
_entity_poly.pdbx_seq_one_letter_code
_entity_poly.pdbx_strand_id
1 'polypeptide(L)'
;MSQYYPDDFLRMLRNDIPIDEVIVDLLNLEVQKNHKTIRFRCPLCYNFHTATNHKTNLARCFDCQKNFNPIDMVITVGNCGFVAAVKILKDRINR
;
A
#
# COMPACT_ATOMS: atom_id res chain seq x y z
N MET A 1 23.85 -6.97 -4.74
CA MET A 1 23.85 -5.82 -5.65
C MET A 1 22.57 -5.04 -5.51
N SER A 2 22.66 -3.75 -5.26
CA SER A 2 21.48 -2.92 -5.11
C SER A 2 20.90 -2.58 -6.49
N GLN A 3 19.60 -2.55 -6.58
CA GLN A 3 18.92 -2.08 -7.78
C GLN A 3 18.52 -0.63 -7.59
N TYR A 4 18.67 0.13 -8.66
CA TYR A 4 18.32 1.54 -8.66
C TYR A 4 17.07 1.76 -9.48
N TYR A 5 16.12 2.50 -8.92
CA TYR A 5 14.90 2.89 -9.62
C TYR A 5 14.83 4.42 -9.67
N PRO A 6 14.54 5.00 -10.84
CA PRO A 6 14.39 6.45 -10.94
C PRO A 6 13.28 6.99 -10.05
N ASP A 7 13.46 8.22 -9.56
CA ASP A 7 12.46 8.85 -8.69
C ASP A 7 11.09 8.94 -9.36
N ASP A 8 11.05 9.24 -10.66
CA ASP A 8 9.80 9.33 -11.40
C ASP A 8 9.04 8.00 -11.40
N PHE A 9 9.76 6.91 -11.56
CA PHE A 9 9.17 5.57 -11.52
C PHE A 9 8.60 5.25 -10.14
N LEU A 10 9.36 5.56 -9.09
CA LEU A 10 8.90 5.33 -7.71
C LEU A 10 7.69 6.19 -7.39
N ARG A 11 7.68 7.43 -7.85
CA ARG A 11 6.53 8.33 -7.68
C ARG A 11 5.29 7.76 -8.36
N MET A 12 5.46 7.20 -9.56
CA MET A 12 4.36 6.57 -10.28
C MET A 12 3.79 5.41 -9.46
N LEU A 13 4.64 4.56 -8.89
CA LEU A 13 4.18 3.44 -8.07
C LEU A 13 3.38 3.91 -6.85
N ARG A 14 3.79 5.03 -6.25
CA ARG A 14 3.11 5.55 -5.06
C ARG A 14 1.79 6.26 -5.39
N ASN A 15 1.71 6.92 -6.55
CA ASN A 15 0.59 7.80 -6.87
C ASN A 15 -0.39 7.21 -7.86
N ASP A 16 0.07 6.39 -8.79
CA ASP A 16 -0.76 5.92 -9.89
C ASP A 16 -1.39 4.55 -9.62
N ILE A 17 -0.80 3.75 -8.73
CA ILE A 17 -1.42 2.49 -8.32
C ILE A 17 -2.38 2.80 -7.17
N PRO A 18 -3.70 2.61 -7.36
CA PRO A 18 -4.64 2.91 -6.27
C PRO A 18 -4.36 2.09 -5.04
N ILE A 19 -4.32 2.76 -3.88
CA ILE A 19 -4.04 2.06 -2.62
C ILE A 19 -5.09 0.99 -2.33
N ASP A 20 -6.34 1.23 -2.70
CA ASP A 20 -7.42 0.25 -2.52
C ASP A 20 -7.14 -1.03 -3.29
N GLU A 21 -6.65 -0.90 -4.52
CA GLU A 21 -6.32 -2.04 -5.36
C GLU A 21 -5.19 -2.87 -4.75
N VAL A 22 -4.20 -2.21 -4.19
CA VAL A 22 -3.10 -2.89 -3.52
C VAL A 22 -3.62 -3.69 -2.34
N ILE A 23 -4.49 -3.09 -1.53
CA ILE A 23 -5.00 -3.72 -0.32
C ILE A 23 -5.92 -4.91 -0.66
N VAL A 24 -6.85 -4.72 -1.59
CA VAL A 24 -7.87 -5.72 -1.88
C VAL A 24 -7.37 -6.77 -2.86
N ASP A 25 -6.83 -6.34 -3.99
CA ASP A 25 -6.51 -7.25 -5.09
C ASP A 25 -5.14 -7.88 -4.97
N LEU A 26 -4.14 -7.08 -4.59
CA LEU A 26 -2.77 -7.57 -4.53
C LEU A 26 -2.47 -8.28 -3.21
N LEU A 27 -2.81 -7.66 -2.10
CA LEU A 27 -2.53 -8.19 -0.77
C LEU A 27 -3.67 -9.04 -0.20
N ASN A 28 -4.84 -8.93 -0.81
CA ASN A 28 -6.01 -9.74 -0.45
C ASN A 28 -6.36 -9.62 1.03
N LEU A 29 -6.33 -8.41 1.56
CA LEU A 29 -6.67 -8.17 2.96
C LEU A 29 -8.18 -8.11 3.15
N GLU A 30 -8.62 -8.50 4.34
CA GLU A 30 -10.02 -8.38 4.73
C GLU A 30 -10.34 -6.91 4.96
N VAL A 31 -11.38 -6.40 4.29
CA VAL A 31 -11.72 -4.99 4.35
C VAL A 31 -13.20 -4.80 4.60
N GLN A 32 -13.55 -3.63 5.17
CA GLN A 32 -14.91 -3.13 5.22
C GLN A 32 -15.00 -1.91 4.31
N LYS A 33 -15.90 -1.98 3.33
CA LYS A 33 -16.11 -0.86 2.41
C LYS A 33 -17.16 0.09 2.95
N ASN A 34 -16.86 1.36 2.92
CA ASN A 34 -17.79 2.43 3.16
C ASN A 34 -17.73 3.34 1.92
N HIS A 35 -18.66 4.23 1.73
CA HIS A 35 -18.85 5.01 0.49
C HIS A 35 -17.61 5.27 -0.36
N LYS A 36 -16.59 5.89 0.21
CA LYS A 36 -15.38 6.27 -0.53
C LYS A 36 -14.10 5.74 0.10
N THR A 37 -14.22 5.02 1.21
CA THR A 37 -13.05 4.54 1.92
C THR A 37 -13.13 3.05 2.16
N ILE A 38 -11.97 2.47 2.34
CA ILE A 38 -11.84 1.08 2.74
C ILE A 38 -11.17 1.08 4.10
N ARG A 39 -11.78 0.37 5.06
CA ARG A 39 -11.20 0.16 6.37
C ARG A 39 -10.67 -1.25 6.48
N PHE A 40 -9.56 -1.38 7.16
CA PHE A 40 -8.95 -2.68 7.36
C PHE A 40 -8.10 -2.71 8.61
N ARG A 41 -7.66 -3.90 8.97
CA ARG A 41 -6.83 -4.11 10.14
C ARG A 41 -5.41 -3.67 9.87
N CYS A 42 -4.86 -2.84 10.76
CA CYS A 42 -3.49 -2.35 10.62
C CYS A 42 -2.49 -3.51 10.69
N PRO A 43 -1.55 -3.60 9.75
CA PRO A 43 -0.56 -4.67 9.77
C PRO A 43 0.45 -4.56 10.91
N LEU A 44 0.48 -3.43 11.61
CA LEU A 44 1.41 -3.20 12.72
C LEU A 44 0.76 -3.38 14.09
N CYS A 45 -0.38 -2.73 14.32
CA CYS A 45 -1.03 -2.79 15.63
C CYS A 45 -2.23 -3.74 15.68
N TYR A 46 -2.68 -4.24 14.54
CA TYR A 46 -3.78 -5.18 14.38
C TYR A 46 -5.15 -4.65 14.80
N ASN A 47 -5.26 -3.38 15.11
CA ASN A 47 -6.54 -2.73 15.35
C ASN A 47 -7.22 -2.36 14.04
N PHE A 48 -8.56 -2.34 14.04
CA PHE A 48 -9.33 -2.11 12.82
C PHE A 48 -9.62 -0.63 12.65
N HIS A 49 -8.57 0.19 12.63
CA HIS A 49 -8.66 1.65 12.55
C HIS A 49 -7.81 2.24 11.42
N THR A 50 -7.58 1.48 10.37
CA THR A 50 -6.83 1.99 9.21
C THR A 50 -7.80 2.23 8.07
N ALA A 51 -7.72 3.41 7.48
CA ALA A 51 -8.61 3.79 6.39
C ALA A 51 -7.82 4.40 5.24
N THR A 52 -8.34 4.23 4.02
CA THR A 52 -7.70 4.78 2.83
C THR A 52 -8.18 6.19 2.55
N ASN A 53 -7.33 6.96 1.87
CA ASN A 53 -7.66 8.29 1.37
C ASN A 53 -7.25 8.35 -0.10
N HIS A 54 -8.25 8.45 -0.98
CA HIS A 54 -8.03 8.44 -2.43
C HIS A 54 -7.27 9.67 -2.92
N LYS A 55 -7.43 10.80 -2.25
CA LYS A 55 -6.77 12.04 -2.67
C LYS A 55 -5.26 11.96 -2.49
N THR A 56 -4.82 11.36 -1.41
CA THR A 56 -3.39 11.21 -1.11
C THR A 56 -2.84 9.87 -1.52
N ASN A 57 -3.70 8.92 -1.85
CA ASN A 57 -3.35 7.54 -2.16
C ASN A 57 -2.58 6.88 -1.02
N LEU A 58 -3.01 7.15 0.19
CA LEU A 58 -2.40 6.62 1.41
C LEU A 58 -3.44 5.87 2.23
N ALA A 59 -2.97 4.94 3.03
CA ALA A 59 -3.75 4.34 4.11
C ALA A 59 -3.18 4.85 5.43
N ARG A 60 -4.07 5.28 6.33
CA ARG A 60 -3.61 5.81 7.62
C ARG A 60 -4.22 5.00 8.76
N CYS A 61 -3.36 4.54 9.66
CA CYS A 61 -3.78 3.94 10.92
C CYS A 61 -3.88 5.03 11.96
N PHE A 62 -5.08 5.22 12.51
CA PHE A 62 -5.30 6.27 13.50
C PHE A 62 -4.73 5.91 14.87
N ASP A 63 -4.53 4.64 15.15
CA ASP A 63 -3.92 4.19 16.41
C ASP A 63 -2.41 4.33 16.38
N CYS A 64 -1.76 3.88 15.29
CA CYS A 64 -0.32 4.01 15.12
C CYS A 64 0.10 5.40 14.69
N GLN A 65 -0.83 6.17 14.13
CA GLN A 65 -0.57 7.46 13.50
C GLN A 65 0.45 7.36 12.36
N LYS A 66 0.38 6.26 11.61
CA LYS A 66 1.27 6.02 10.47
C LYS A 66 0.49 6.05 9.17
N ASN A 67 1.15 6.55 8.13
CA ASN A 67 0.64 6.53 6.76
C ASN A 67 1.39 5.47 5.97
N PHE A 68 0.65 4.76 5.11
CA PHE A 68 1.22 3.75 4.24
C PHE A 68 0.91 4.12 2.80
N ASN A 69 1.93 4.30 1.96
CA ASN A 69 1.74 4.38 0.52
C ASN A 69 1.70 2.95 -0.07
N PRO A 70 1.44 2.77 -1.37
CA PRO A 70 1.41 1.43 -1.96
C PRO A 70 2.69 0.61 -1.70
N ILE A 71 3.85 1.24 -1.76
CA ILE A 71 5.12 0.54 -1.50
C ILE A 71 5.20 0.12 -0.03
N ASP A 72 4.84 1.03 0.88
CA ASP A 72 4.86 0.75 2.32
C ASP A 72 3.93 -0.41 2.67
N MET A 73 2.75 -0.47 2.06
CA MET A 73 1.80 -1.56 2.31
C MET A 73 2.40 -2.90 1.91
N VAL A 74 3.02 -2.98 0.75
CA VAL A 74 3.62 -4.24 0.30
C VAL A 74 4.78 -4.64 1.20
N ILE A 75 5.62 -3.70 1.60
CA ILE A 75 6.73 -3.97 2.51
C ILE A 75 6.21 -4.54 3.84
N THR A 76 5.22 -3.88 4.41
CA THR A 76 4.74 -4.22 5.75
C THR A 76 3.96 -5.53 5.77
N VAL A 77 3.00 -5.68 4.87
CA VAL A 77 2.16 -6.89 4.81
C VAL A 77 2.94 -8.06 4.25
N GLY A 78 3.76 -7.82 3.22
CA GLY A 78 4.54 -8.87 2.59
C GLY A 78 5.79 -9.25 3.37
N ASN A 79 6.13 -8.47 4.40
CA ASN A 79 7.33 -8.68 5.20
C ASN A 79 8.57 -8.81 4.31
N CYS A 80 8.73 -7.88 3.38
CA CYS A 80 9.82 -7.88 2.42
C CYS A 80 10.50 -6.53 2.41
N GLY A 81 11.63 -6.44 1.67
CA GLY A 81 12.38 -5.20 1.56
C GLY A 81 11.82 -4.29 0.46
N PHE A 82 12.42 -3.12 0.36
CA PHE A 82 11.99 -2.10 -0.61
C PHE A 82 12.08 -2.60 -2.06
N VAL A 83 13.20 -3.22 -2.42
CA VAL A 83 13.40 -3.69 -3.80
C VAL A 83 12.38 -4.76 -4.17
N ALA A 84 12.12 -5.70 -3.25
CA ALA A 84 11.13 -6.74 -3.48
C ALA A 84 9.73 -6.16 -3.64
N ALA A 85 9.38 -5.17 -2.82
CA ALA A 85 8.07 -4.52 -2.90
C ALA A 85 7.90 -3.79 -4.23
N VAL A 86 8.92 -3.06 -4.67
CA VAL A 86 8.89 -2.36 -5.95
C VAL A 86 8.71 -3.34 -7.11
N LYS A 87 9.39 -4.47 -7.05
CA LYS A 87 9.29 -5.50 -8.08
C LYS A 87 7.87 -6.08 -8.16
N ILE A 88 7.27 -6.34 -7.02
CA ILE A 88 5.90 -6.85 -6.96
C ILE A 88 4.92 -5.86 -7.59
N LEU A 89 5.04 -4.58 -7.26
CA LEU A 89 4.18 -3.55 -7.81
C LEU A 89 4.43 -3.33 -9.30
N LYS A 90 5.68 -3.40 -9.72
CA LYS A 90 6.05 -3.29 -11.14
C LYS A 90 5.42 -4.40 -11.95
N ASP A 91 5.46 -5.63 -11.46
CA ASP A 91 4.85 -6.77 -12.13
C ASP A 91 3.33 -6.58 -12.25
N ARG A 92 2.72 -5.98 -11.26
CA ARG A 92 1.29 -5.69 -11.27
C ARG A 92 0.92 -4.72 -12.40
N ILE A 93 1.72 -3.67 -12.60
CA ILE A 93 1.48 -2.68 -13.66
C ILE A 93 1.61 -3.30 -15.05
N ASN A 94 2.56 -4.21 -15.21
CA ASN A 94 2.91 -4.79 -16.51
C ASN A 94 1.97 -5.93 -16.95
N ARG A 95 0.93 -6.17 -16.21
CA ARG A 95 -0.06 -7.20 -16.58
C ARG A 95 -1.07 -6.72 -17.58
#